data_5422b075ba50e94a4c083019f0c60838
#
_entry.id   5422b075ba50e94a4c083019f0c60838
#
_cell.length_a   1.000
_cell.length_b   1.000
_cell.length_c   1.000
_cell.angle_alpha   90.00
_cell.angle_beta   90.00
_cell.angle_gamma   90.00
#
_symmetry.space_group_name_H-M   'P 1'
#
loop_
_entity.id
_entity.type
_entity.pdbx_description
1 polymer ?
#
loop_
_entity_poly.entity_id
_entity_poly.type
_entity_poly.pdbx_seq_one_letter_code
_entity_poly.pdbx_strand_id
1 'polypeptide(L)'
;MEIERKWLIKDFPSNSYKINTEETILQGYISIDPEVRIRKASFGANNLYYLSIKSTGDLSRMEVEIEISENDYNHLLTLVPYDMITKNYRIYEFAGYKIEMSKVDNNWYYAEVEFKTEEDANNFEFPFPSLVLKEVTYDTAFKMKNYWKSSRIDSPKEYTKGEIKTIIENLIKDPFKYEPSLIGNINTSISTISDEDNPIK
;
A
#
# COMPACT_ATOMS: atom_id res chain seq x y z
N MET A 1 -8.07 13.19 14.56
CA MET A 1 -8.99 12.05 14.25
C MET A 1 -9.29 12.18 12.78
N GLU A 2 -9.06 11.14 11.99
CA GLU A 2 -9.36 11.08 10.56
C GLU A 2 -10.80 10.59 10.40
N ILE A 3 -11.61 11.32 9.63
CA ILE A 3 -12.98 10.95 9.27
C ILE A 3 -13.01 10.87 7.76
N GLU A 4 -13.21 9.68 7.19
CA GLU A 4 -13.03 9.41 5.77
C GLU A 4 -14.19 8.58 5.21
N ARG A 5 -14.66 8.93 4.01
CA ARG A 5 -15.54 8.08 3.22
C ARG A 5 -14.84 7.62 1.95
N LYS A 6 -15.18 6.41 1.49
CA LYS A 6 -14.52 5.74 0.37
C LYS A 6 -15.49 5.14 -0.63
N TRP A 7 -15.19 5.33 -1.91
CA TRP A 7 -15.97 4.79 -3.03
C TRP A 7 -15.08 4.02 -4.00
N LEU A 8 -15.55 2.88 -4.47
CA LEU A 8 -15.04 2.28 -5.70
C LEU A 8 -15.56 3.07 -6.89
N ILE A 9 -14.68 3.38 -7.83
CA ILE A 9 -15.00 4.13 -9.03
C ILE A 9 -14.50 3.39 -10.27
N LYS A 10 -15.06 3.73 -11.44
CA LYS A 10 -14.73 3.08 -12.71
C LYS A 10 -13.39 3.54 -13.27
N ASP A 11 -13.09 4.83 -13.11
CA ASP A 11 -11.92 5.51 -13.67
C ASP A 11 -11.77 6.90 -13.02
N PHE A 12 -10.71 7.61 -13.35
CA PHE A 12 -10.59 9.03 -13.05
C PHE A 12 -11.64 9.85 -13.82
N PRO A 13 -12.03 11.05 -13.33
CA PRO A 13 -12.83 11.99 -14.08
C PRO A 13 -12.15 12.35 -15.42
N SER A 14 -12.99 12.77 -16.40
CA SER A 14 -12.46 13.22 -17.69
C SER A 14 -11.46 14.38 -17.53
N ASN A 15 -10.60 14.57 -18.54
CA ASN A 15 -9.55 15.62 -18.51
C ASN A 15 -10.12 17.07 -18.48
N SER A 16 -11.45 17.24 -18.54
CA SER A 16 -12.09 18.54 -18.32
C SER A 16 -12.06 19.04 -16.88
N TYR A 17 -11.82 18.13 -15.91
CA TYR A 17 -11.68 18.50 -14.51
C TYR A 17 -10.20 18.78 -14.20
N LYS A 18 -9.97 19.88 -13.47
CA LYS A 18 -8.63 20.27 -13.07
C LYS A 18 -8.06 19.30 -12.05
N ILE A 19 -6.92 18.74 -12.36
CA ILE A 19 -6.11 17.97 -11.42
C ILE A 19 -5.28 18.96 -10.60
N ASN A 20 -5.42 18.96 -9.28
CA ASN A 20 -4.65 19.82 -8.39
C ASN A 20 -3.30 19.20 -8.04
N THR A 21 -3.27 17.89 -7.88
CA THR A 21 -2.06 17.11 -7.58
C THR A 21 -2.11 15.80 -8.35
N GLU A 22 -0.97 15.38 -8.91
CA GLU A 22 -0.78 14.08 -9.53
C GLU A 22 0.54 13.49 -9.08
N GLU A 23 0.51 12.29 -8.51
CA GLU A 23 1.65 11.62 -7.91
C GLU A 23 1.65 10.13 -8.20
N THR A 24 2.84 9.53 -8.16
CA THR A 24 2.98 8.08 -8.04
C THR A 24 3.33 7.76 -6.59
N ILE A 25 2.54 6.90 -5.96
CA ILE A 25 2.75 6.48 -4.58
C ILE A 25 3.19 5.03 -4.55
N LEU A 26 4.27 4.75 -3.80
CA LEU A 26 4.64 3.41 -3.36
C LEU A 26 4.31 3.30 -1.87
N GLN A 27 3.54 2.27 -1.51
CA GLN A 27 3.05 2.08 -0.14
C GLN A 27 3.24 0.64 0.31
N GLY A 28 3.83 0.46 1.49
CA GLY A 28 4.01 -0.85 2.11
C GLY A 28 3.71 -0.83 3.60
N TYR A 29 3.51 -2.00 4.18
CA TYR A 29 3.17 -2.17 5.58
C TYR A 29 4.29 -2.93 6.30
N ILE A 30 4.80 -2.34 7.38
CA ILE A 30 5.68 -3.00 8.35
C ILE A 30 4.85 -3.92 9.25
N SER A 31 3.66 -3.44 9.64
CA SER A 31 2.66 -4.20 10.39
C SER A 31 1.26 -3.82 9.91
N ILE A 32 0.34 -4.77 9.95
CA ILE A 32 -1.08 -4.56 9.63
C ILE A 32 -1.96 -4.45 10.89
N ASP A 33 -1.44 -4.86 12.05
CA ASP A 33 -2.11 -4.73 13.34
C ASP A 33 -1.08 -4.65 14.49
N PRO A 34 -0.82 -3.46 15.08
CA PRO A 34 -1.31 -2.16 14.64
C PRO A 34 -0.86 -1.81 13.22
N GLU A 35 -1.65 -0.99 12.52
CA GLU A 35 -1.28 -0.57 11.17
C GLU A 35 -0.10 0.39 11.22
N VAL A 36 1.06 -0.06 10.71
CA VAL A 36 2.27 0.74 10.52
C VAL A 36 2.65 0.69 9.06
N ARG A 37 2.64 1.85 8.40
CA ARG A 37 2.76 2.00 6.96
C ARG A 37 3.87 2.97 6.61
N ILE A 38 4.65 2.66 5.59
CA ILE A 38 5.53 3.63 4.93
C ILE A 38 5.02 3.95 3.54
N ARG A 39 5.26 5.19 3.11
CA ARG A 39 4.84 5.71 1.81
C ARG A 39 5.93 6.59 1.21
N LYS A 40 6.21 6.39 -0.08
CA LYS A 40 6.95 7.31 -0.93
C LYS A 40 5.96 7.91 -1.92
N ALA A 41 5.85 9.24 -1.94
CA ALA A 41 5.10 10.00 -2.92
C ALA A 41 6.07 10.68 -3.88
N SER A 42 5.90 10.45 -5.18
CA SER A 42 6.77 10.97 -6.24
C SER A 42 5.98 11.89 -7.16
N PHE A 43 6.45 13.14 -7.33
CA PHE A 43 5.89 14.12 -8.24
C PHE A 43 7.01 14.83 -9.00
N GLY A 44 7.07 14.58 -10.30
CA GLY A 44 8.20 15.03 -11.13
C GLY A 44 9.52 14.42 -10.65
N ALA A 45 10.50 15.25 -10.34
CA ALA A 45 11.81 14.85 -9.83
C ALA A 45 11.87 14.76 -8.28
N ASN A 46 10.79 15.14 -7.59
CA ASN A 46 10.78 15.21 -6.13
C ASN A 46 10.14 13.98 -5.52
N ASN A 47 10.62 13.60 -4.34
CA ASN A 47 10.06 12.54 -3.53
C ASN A 47 9.82 13.04 -2.11
N LEU A 48 8.70 12.65 -1.52
CA LEU A 48 8.40 12.78 -0.10
C LEU A 48 8.18 11.41 0.50
N TYR A 49 8.57 11.25 1.75
CA TYR A 49 8.54 9.98 2.44
C TYR A 49 7.79 10.12 3.76
N TYR A 50 6.90 9.18 4.05
CA TYR A 50 6.02 9.24 5.21
C TYR A 50 6.01 7.92 5.97
N LEU A 51 5.91 8.04 7.29
CA LEU A 51 5.54 6.96 8.20
C LEU A 51 4.18 7.27 8.80
N SER A 52 3.24 6.35 8.68
CA SER A 52 1.89 6.50 9.24
C SER A 52 1.60 5.36 10.20
N ILE A 53 0.98 5.69 11.33
CA ILE A 53 0.47 4.72 12.32
C ILE A 53 -1.02 5.01 12.47
N LYS A 54 -1.85 3.97 12.25
CA LYS A 54 -3.31 4.10 12.30
C LYS A 54 -3.92 3.14 13.33
N SER A 55 -4.88 3.63 14.10
CA SER A 55 -5.70 2.78 14.95
C SER A 55 -6.74 2.01 14.15
N THR A 56 -7.44 1.08 14.81
CA THR A 56 -8.65 0.47 14.26
C THR A 56 -9.78 1.50 14.18
N GLY A 57 -10.68 1.37 13.21
CA GLY A 57 -11.83 2.24 12.97
C GLY A 57 -12.29 2.13 11.51
N ASP A 58 -13.56 2.51 11.26
CA ASP A 58 -14.13 2.51 9.91
C ASP A 58 -14.28 3.94 9.38
N LEU A 59 -15.33 4.66 9.80
CA LEU A 59 -15.53 6.05 9.41
C LEU A 59 -14.52 6.99 10.08
N SER A 60 -14.15 6.72 11.33
CA SER A 60 -13.29 7.59 12.13
C SER A 60 -12.23 6.76 12.88
N ARG A 61 -10.98 7.24 12.87
CA ARG A 61 -9.84 6.58 13.52
C ARG A 61 -8.74 7.56 13.89
N MET A 62 -7.88 7.20 14.84
CA MET A 62 -6.65 7.94 15.08
C MET A 62 -5.63 7.64 13.98
N GLU A 63 -4.99 8.69 13.49
CA GLU A 63 -3.84 8.61 12.61
C GLU A 63 -2.74 9.54 13.13
N VAL A 64 -1.52 9.04 13.07
CA VAL A 64 -0.29 9.82 13.17
C VAL A 64 0.46 9.60 11.88
N GLU A 65 0.63 10.66 11.08
CA GLU A 65 1.48 10.63 9.90
C GLU A 65 2.59 11.67 10.05
N ILE A 66 3.82 11.27 9.81
CA ILE A 66 5.00 12.13 9.88
C ILE A 66 5.81 11.99 8.59
N GLU A 67 6.34 13.11 8.11
CA GLU A 67 7.35 13.10 7.07
C GLU A 67 8.68 12.63 7.66
N ILE A 68 9.35 11.73 6.94
CA ILE A 68 10.63 11.14 7.34
C ILE A 68 11.69 11.40 6.27
N SER A 69 12.96 11.25 6.62
CA SER A 69 14.05 11.35 5.65
C SER A 69 14.05 10.17 4.68
N GLU A 70 14.65 10.35 3.49
CA GLU A 70 14.89 9.24 2.55
C GLU A 70 15.72 8.12 3.19
N ASN A 71 16.70 8.48 4.02
CA ASN A 71 17.52 7.51 4.73
C ASN A 71 16.69 6.65 5.69
N ASP A 72 15.81 7.29 6.48
CA ASP A 72 14.93 6.56 7.41
C ASP A 72 13.91 5.70 6.65
N TYR A 73 13.35 6.22 5.55
CA TYR A 73 12.48 5.44 4.68
C TYR A 73 13.19 4.19 4.16
N ASN A 74 14.44 4.29 3.70
CA ASN A 74 15.21 3.16 3.19
C ASN A 74 15.52 2.12 4.27
N HIS A 75 15.77 2.56 5.52
CA HIS A 75 15.90 1.65 6.66
C HIS A 75 14.57 0.94 6.95
N LEU A 76 13.45 1.67 7.02
CA LEU A 76 12.13 1.10 7.27
C LEU A 76 11.64 0.20 6.13
N LEU A 77 12.05 0.48 4.89
CA LEU A 77 11.71 -0.35 3.74
C LEU A 77 12.24 -1.78 3.89
N THR A 78 13.36 -1.98 4.57
CA THR A 78 13.89 -3.32 4.85
C THR A 78 12.97 -4.16 5.75
N LEU A 79 12.08 -3.50 6.51
CA LEU A 79 11.11 -4.15 7.39
C LEU A 79 9.78 -4.50 6.69
N VAL A 80 9.59 -4.04 5.45
CA VAL A 80 8.39 -4.36 4.66
C VAL A 80 8.58 -5.73 4.02
N PRO A 81 7.83 -6.76 4.45
CA PRO A 81 8.15 -8.14 4.09
C PRO A 81 7.71 -8.54 2.67
N TYR A 82 6.88 -7.73 2.00
CA TYR A 82 6.29 -8.05 0.71
C TYR A 82 6.29 -6.85 -0.23
N ASP A 83 5.98 -7.07 -1.50
CA ASP A 83 5.97 -6.03 -2.53
C ASP A 83 5.04 -4.85 -2.17
N MET A 84 5.49 -3.66 -2.51
CA MET A 84 4.75 -2.42 -2.29
C MET A 84 3.51 -2.34 -3.19
N ILE A 85 2.47 -1.66 -2.70
CA ILE A 85 1.35 -1.20 -3.52
C ILE A 85 1.82 0.00 -4.34
N THR A 86 1.52 0.00 -5.64
CA THR A 86 1.69 1.17 -6.50
C THR A 86 0.36 1.87 -6.69
N LYS A 87 0.33 3.21 -6.55
CA LYS A 87 -0.85 4.02 -6.83
C LYS A 87 -0.50 5.13 -7.81
N ASN A 88 -1.32 5.31 -8.82
CA ASN A 88 -1.41 6.60 -9.51
C ASN A 88 -2.46 7.42 -8.76
N TYR A 89 -2.02 8.48 -8.11
CA TYR A 89 -2.81 9.27 -7.17
C TYR A 89 -3.09 10.65 -7.73
N ARG A 90 -4.33 11.11 -7.64
CA ARG A 90 -4.77 12.43 -8.08
C ARG A 90 -5.68 13.08 -7.05
N ILE A 91 -5.51 14.37 -6.86
CA ILE A 91 -6.41 15.21 -6.06
C ILE A 91 -7.21 16.10 -6.99
N TYR A 92 -8.53 16.09 -6.79
CA TYR A 92 -9.47 17.02 -7.38
C TYR A 92 -10.10 17.86 -6.26
N GLU A 93 -10.33 19.15 -6.52
CA GLU A 93 -11.08 20.01 -5.59
C GLU A 93 -12.49 20.24 -6.11
N PHE A 94 -13.46 20.04 -5.26
CA PHE A 94 -14.86 20.29 -5.57
C PHE A 94 -15.60 20.81 -4.33
N ALA A 95 -16.24 21.99 -4.44
CA ALA A 95 -17.01 22.61 -3.37
C ALA A 95 -16.27 22.72 -2.02
N GLY A 96 -14.95 22.92 -2.06
CA GLY A 96 -14.10 23.03 -0.87
C GLY A 96 -13.62 21.69 -0.29
N TYR A 97 -14.02 20.57 -0.86
CA TYR A 97 -13.53 19.24 -0.51
C TYR A 97 -12.38 18.83 -1.43
N LYS A 98 -11.40 18.17 -0.84
CA LYS A 98 -10.37 17.42 -1.59
C LYS A 98 -10.87 16.02 -1.84
N ILE A 99 -10.92 15.64 -3.10
CA ILE A 99 -11.31 14.30 -3.53
C ILE A 99 -10.06 13.60 -4.00
N GLU A 100 -9.61 12.67 -3.21
CA GLU A 100 -8.42 11.87 -3.46
C GLU A 100 -8.79 10.64 -4.24
N MET A 101 -8.22 10.47 -5.42
CA MET A 101 -8.50 9.32 -6.27
C MET A 101 -7.23 8.55 -6.56
N SER A 102 -7.33 7.23 -6.54
CA SER A 102 -6.19 6.35 -6.80
C SER A 102 -6.55 5.25 -7.78
N LYS A 103 -5.64 4.97 -8.72
CA LYS A 103 -5.58 3.71 -9.45
C LYS A 103 -4.54 2.82 -8.77
N VAL A 104 -4.95 1.65 -8.30
CA VAL A 104 -4.12 0.74 -7.50
C VAL A 104 -3.61 -0.40 -8.37
N ASP A 105 -2.27 -0.63 -8.36
CA ASP A 105 -1.58 -1.72 -9.06
C ASP A 105 -1.99 -1.88 -10.53
N ASN A 106 -2.36 -0.75 -11.19
CA ASN A 106 -2.91 -0.71 -12.55
C ASN A 106 -4.21 -1.51 -12.75
N ASN A 107 -4.92 -1.83 -11.68
CA ASN A 107 -6.06 -2.75 -11.71
C ASN A 107 -7.39 -2.08 -11.41
N TRP A 108 -7.56 -1.42 -10.28
CA TRP A 108 -8.83 -0.87 -9.81
C TRP A 108 -8.68 0.54 -9.27
N TYR A 109 -9.81 1.26 -9.18
CA TYR A 109 -9.84 2.66 -8.78
C TYR A 109 -10.72 2.87 -7.56
N TYR A 110 -10.30 3.79 -6.71
CA TYR A 110 -11.13 4.28 -5.61
C TYR A 110 -10.98 5.80 -5.42
N ALA A 111 -11.95 6.37 -4.74
CA ALA A 111 -11.93 7.75 -4.27
C ALA A 111 -12.11 7.78 -2.77
N GLU A 112 -11.43 8.71 -2.11
CA GLU A 112 -11.52 9.01 -0.67
C GLU A 112 -11.77 10.50 -0.50
N VAL A 113 -12.54 10.84 0.53
CA VAL A 113 -12.75 12.22 0.97
C VAL A 113 -12.66 12.26 2.47
N GLU A 114 -11.82 13.17 3.00
CA GLU A 114 -11.70 13.45 4.41
C GLU A 114 -12.64 14.58 4.83
N PHE A 115 -13.20 14.44 6.04
CA PHE A 115 -14.16 15.37 6.60
C PHE A 115 -13.70 15.88 7.97
N LYS A 116 -14.14 17.09 8.31
CA LYS A 116 -13.87 17.67 9.62
C LYS A 116 -14.79 17.11 10.71
N THR A 117 -16.00 16.73 10.33
CA THR A 117 -17.02 16.18 11.23
C THR A 117 -17.72 14.98 10.58
N GLU A 118 -18.31 14.11 11.43
CA GLU A 118 -19.16 13.01 10.94
C GLU A 118 -20.46 13.54 10.31
N GLU A 119 -20.95 14.70 10.72
CA GLU A 119 -22.11 15.35 10.11
C GLU A 119 -21.81 15.75 8.66
N ASP A 120 -20.65 16.38 8.41
CA ASP A 120 -20.20 16.70 7.05
C ASP A 120 -20.07 15.44 6.21
N ALA A 121 -19.48 14.39 6.78
CA ALA A 121 -19.32 13.12 6.09
C ALA A 121 -20.68 12.51 5.69
N ASN A 122 -21.66 12.52 6.62
CA ASN A 122 -22.99 11.94 6.38
C ASN A 122 -23.81 12.72 5.36
N ASN A 123 -23.63 14.05 5.28
CA ASN A 123 -24.38 14.92 4.35
C ASN A 123 -23.68 15.08 2.99
N PHE A 124 -22.47 14.54 2.82
CA PHE A 124 -21.70 14.72 1.60
C PHE A 124 -22.27 13.86 0.46
N GLU A 125 -22.52 14.51 -0.67
CA GLU A 125 -22.85 13.86 -1.93
C GLU A 125 -21.63 13.83 -2.86
N PHE A 126 -21.23 12.64 -3.29
CA PHE A 126 -20.06 12.48 -4.14
C PHE A 126 -20.26 13.15 -5.51
N PRO A 127 -19.37 14.07 -5.92
CA PRO A 127 -19.64 14.95 -7.09
C PRO A 127 -19.52 14.27 -8.44
N PHE A 128 -19.06 13.04 -8.51
CA PHE A 128 -18.93 12.26 -9.74
C PHE A 128 -19.78 10.98 -9.71
N PRO A 129 -21.14 11.08 -9.55
CA PRO A 129 -21.98 9.92 -9.34
C PRO A 129 -21.93 8.91 -10.49
N SER A 130 -21.69 9.37 -11.71
CA SER A 130 -21.53 8.50 -12.89
C SER A 130 -20.30 7.59 -12.85
N LEU A 131 -19.29 7.94 -12.03
CA LEU A 131 -18.08 7.13 -11.84
C LEU A 131 -18.25 6.10 -10.74
N VAL A 132 -19.18 6.30 -9.80
CA VAL A 132 -19.33 5.43 -8.62
C VAL A 132 -19.82 4.05 -9.03
N LEU A 133 -19.13 3.03 -8.56
CA LEU A 133 -19.55 1.63 -8.60
C LEU A 133 -20.24 1.25 -7.29
N LYS A 134 -19.64 1.61 -6.14
CA LYS A 134 -20.12 1.27 -4.81
C LYS A 134 -19.44 2.17 -3.78
N GLU A 135 -20.17 2.60 -2.75
CA GLU A 135 -19.55 3.11 -1.54
C GLU A 135 -19.04 1.95 -0.66
N VAL A 136 -17.81 2.06 -0.17
CA VAL A 136 -17.13 0.98 0.57
C VAL A 136 -16.52 1.45 1.89
N THR A 137 -16.99 2.57 2.43
CA THR A 137 -16.53 3.16 3.70
C THR A 137 -16.46 2.12 4.82
N TYR A 138 -17.49 1.29 4.95
CA TYR A 138 -17.61 0.26 5.99
C TYR A 138 -17.21 -1.15 5.55
N ASP A 139 -16.76 -1.29 4.29
CA ASP A 139 -16.36 -2.59 3.76
C ASP A 139 -14.87 -2.81 3.98
N THR A 140 -14.55 -3.59 5.01
CA THR A 140 -13.16 -3.81 5.44
C THR A 140 -12.29 -4.48 4.37
N ALA A 141 -12.88 -5.20 3.40
CA ALA A 141 -12.13 -5.81 2.30
C ALA A 141 -11.41 -4.76 1.43
N PHE A 142 -11.94 -3.52 1.38
CA PHE A 142 -11.37 -2.41 0.59
C PHE A 142 -10.43 -1.50 1.41
N LYS A 143 -10.13 -1.82 2.66
CA LYS A 143 -9.02 -1.18 3.38
C LYS A 143 -7.70 -1.59 2.75
N MET A 144 -6.82 -0.63 2.48
CA MET A 144 -5.55 -0.90 1.77
C MET A 144 -4.68 -1.95 2.45
N LYS A 145 -4.67 -2.02 3.79
CA LYS A 145 -3.96 -3.06 4.53
C LYS A 145 -4.50 -4.47 4.24
N ASN A 146 -5.83 -4.61 4.11
CA ASN A 146 -6.47 -5.89 3.81
C ASN A 146 -6.27 -6.27 2.34
N TYR A 147 -6.33 -5.30 1.43
CA TYR A 147 -5.93 -5.50 0.03
C TYR A 147 -4.48 -5.95 -0.07
N TRP A 148 -3.55 -5.28 0.63
CA TRP A 148 -2.14 -5.68 0.63
C TRP A 148 -1.94 -7.08 1.20
N LYS A 149 -2.63 -7.42 2.30
CA LYS A 149 -2.62 -8.75 2.89
C LYS A 149 -3.07 -9.80 1.88
N SER A 150 -4.27 -9.66 1.32
CA SER A 150 -4.84 -10.66 0.40
C SER A 150 -4.06 -10.79 -0.91
N SER A 151 -3.48 -9.69 -1.41
CA SER A 151 -2.77 -9.70 -2.70
C SER A 151 -1.28 -10.04 -2.60
N ARG A 152 -0.68 -10.03 -1.39
CA ARG A 152 0.76 -10.30 -1.20
C ARG A 152 1.04 -11.33 -0.13
N ILE A 153 0.45 -11.21 1.08
CA ILE A 153 0.69 -12.14 2.20
C ILE A 153 -0.02 -13.48 1.95
N ASP A 154 -1.30 -13.42 1.55
CA ASP A 154 -2.11 -14.62 1.32
C ASP A 154 -1.77 -15.31 -0.01
N SER A 155 -0.99 -14.64 -0.86
CA SER A 155 -0.39 -15.18 -2.09
C SER A 155 1.12 -15.03 -1.97
N PRO A 156 1.81 -15.94 -1.28
CA PRO A 156 3.24 -15.84 -1.05
C PRO A 156 3.98 -15.78 -2.38
N LYS A 157 5.00 -14.92 -2.44
CA LYS A 157 5.85 -14.79 -3.62
C LYS A 157 6.58 -16.10 -3.85
N GLU A 158 6.36 -16.72 -5.00
CA GLU A 158 7.19 -17.82 -5.46
C GLU A 158 8.53 -17.27 -5.93
N TYR A 159 9.61 -17.71 -5.31
CA TYR A 159 10.96 -17.36 -5.71
C TYR A 159 11.47 -18.39 -6.73
N THR A 160 12.01 -17.90 -7.83
CA THR A 160 12.74 -18.75 -8.78
C THR A 160 14.04 -19.26 -8.18
N LYS A 161 14.56 -20.40 -8.66
CA LYS A 161 15.85 -20.94 -8.22
C LYS A 161 16.99 -19.90 -8.33
N GLY A 162 16.94 -19.03 -9.36
CA GLY A 162 17.92 -17.95 -9.55
C GLY A 162 17.82 -16.85 -8.48
N GLU A 163 16.62 -16.43 -8.11
CA GLU A 163 16.40 -15.45 -7.05
C GLU A 163 16.84 -15.99 -5.69
N ILE A 164 16.48 -17.25 -5.37
CA ILE A 164 16.93 -17.93 -4.14
C ILE A 164 18.45 -17.96 -4.06
N LYS A 165 19.14 -18.35 -5.18
CA LYS A 165 20.60 -18.36 -5.25
C LYS A 165 21.18 -16.98 -4.97
N THR A 166 20.64 -15.93 -5.60
CA THR A 166 21.10 -14.55 -5.40
C THR A 166 20.90 -14.08 -3.94
N ILE A 167 19.77 -14.44 -3.32
CA ILE A 167 19.50 -14.13 -1.91
C ILE A 167 20.53 -14.82 -1.02
N ILE A 168 20.80 -16.12 -1.25
CA ILE A 168 21.79 -16.88 -0.48
C ILE A 168 23.20 -16.28 -0.63
N GLU A 169 23.61 -15.94 -1.86
CA GLU A 169 24.91 -15.33 -2.11
C GLU A 169 25.06 -13.98 -1.39
N ASN A 170 23.99 -13.17 -1.33
CA ASN A 170 23.97 -11.90 -0.62
C ASN A 170 24.00 -12.10 0.91
N LEU A 171 23.29 -13.09 1.44
CA LEU A 171 23.32 -13.46 2.87
C LEU A 171 24.72 -13.88 3.33
N ILE A 172 25.44 -14.64 2.48
CA ILE A 172 26.83 -15.06 2.78
C ILE A 172 27.76 -13.85 2.82
N LYS A 173 27.53 -12.84 1.97
CA LYS A 173 28.35 -11.61 1.91
C LYS A 173 28.08 -10.64 3.05
N ASP A 174 26.82 -10.54 3.50
CA ASP A 174 26.40 -9.62 4.56
C ASP A 174 25.25 -10.23 5.39
N PRO A 175 25.58 -11.11 6.37
CA PRO A 175 24.59 -11.87 7.13
C PRO A 175 23.71 -11.01 8.04
N PHE A 176 24.07 -9.74 8.28
CA PHE A 176 23.28 -8.82 9.12
C PHE A 176 22.28 -7.97 8.35
N LYS A 177 22.24 -8.09 7.03
CA LYS A 177 21.39 -7.28 6.16
C LYS A 177 19.96 -7.81 6.01
N TYR A 178 19.70 -9.06 6.38
CA TYR A 178 18.42 -9.74 6.14
C TYR A 178 17.76 -10.21 7.44
N GLU A 179 16.44 -10.02 7.52
CA GLU A 179 15.64 -10.36 8.69
C GLU A 179 15.32 -11.87 8.82
N PRO A 180 15.06 -12.35 10.05
CA PRO A 180 14.77 -13.76 10.32
C PRO A 180 13.57 -14.37 9.59
N SER A 181 12.57 -13.56 9.18
CA SER A 181 11.39 -14.01 8.44
C SER A 181 11.71 -14.50 7.02
N LEU A 182 12.72 -13.89 6.37
CA LEU A 182 13.21 -14.34 5.07
C LEU A 182 14.01 -15.65 5.20
N ILE A 183 14.76 -15.82 6.28
CA ILE A 183 15.54 -17.04 6.53
C ILE A 183 14.62 -18.26 6.73
N GLY A 184 13.47 -18.10 7.39
CA GLY A 184 12.49 -19.18 7.56
C GLY A 184 11.95 -19.69 6.22
N ASN A 185 11.61 -18.78 5.31
CA ASN A 185 11.11 -19.13 3.98
C ASN A 185 12.18 -19.75 3.07
N ILE A 186 13.43 -19.28 3.20
CA ILE A 186 14.56 -19.85 2.45
C ILE A 186 14.85 -21.29 2.91
N ASN A 187 14.84 -21.57 4.21
CA ASN A 187 15.08 -22.90 4.73
C ASN A 187 14.00 -23.90 4.28
N THR A 188 12.74 -23.49 4.20
CA THR A 188 11.66 -24.34 3.68
C THR A 188 11.83 -24.62 2.19
N SER A 189 12.29 -23.63 1.41
CA SER A 189 12.53 -23.77 -0.02
C SER A 189 13.79 -24.59 -0.35
N ILE A 190 14.82 -24.53 0.52
CA ILE A 190 16.04 -25.33 0.36
C ILE A 190 15.78 -26.80 0.68
N SER A 191 14.96 -27.11 1.68
CA SER A 191 14.60 -28.50 2.00
C SER A 191 13.83 -29.17 0.86
N THR A 192 13.00 -28.45 0.12
CA THR A 192 12.30 -28.95 -1.06
C THR A 192 13.20 -29.11 -2.29
N ILE A 193 14.31 -28.36 -2.37
CA ILE A 193 15.26 -28.47 -3.49
C ILE A 193 16.22 -29.66 -3.32
N SER A 194 16.56 -30.04 -2.07
CA SER A 194 17.48 -31.13 -1.78
C SER A 194 16.90 -32.53 -2.03
N ASP A 195 15.57 -32.67 -2.05
CA ASP A 195 14.91 -33.98 -2.21
C ASP A 195 14.60 -34.37 -3.66
N GLU A 196 14.65 -33.41 -4.62
CA GLU A 196 14.32 -33.69 -6.02
C GLU A 196 15.54 -33.95 -6.94
N ASP A 197 16.78 -33.66 -6.53
CA ASP A 197 17.96 -33.74 -7.37
C ASP A 197 18.97 -34.85 -6.98
N ASN A 198 18.52 -35.97 -6.40
CA ASN A 198 19.40 -37.10 -6.20
C ASN A 198 18.90 -38.39 -6.87
N PRO A 199 19.16 -38.61 -8.14
CA PRO A 199 19.08 -39.94 -8.71
C PRO A 199 20.45 -40.63 -8.47
N ILE A 200 20.60 -41.27 -7.33
CA ILE A 200 21.62 -42.34 -7.26
C ILE A 200 20.92 -43.64 -7.57
N LYS A 201 21.04 -44.02 -8.78
CA LYS A 201 21.82 -45.14 -9.32
C LYS A 201 21.92 -45.06 -10.78
#